data_e473c64785b265856f02e2431c481323
#
_entry.id   e473c64785b265856f02e2431c481323
#
_cell.length_a   1.000
_cell.length_b   1.000
_cell.length_c   1.000
_cell.angle_alpha   90.00
_cell.angle_beta   90.00
_cell.angle_gamma   90.00
#
_symmetry.space_group_name_H-M   'P 1'
#
loop_
_entity.id
_entity.type
_entity.pdbx_description
1 polymer ?
#
loop_
_entity_poly.entity_id
_entity_poly.type
_entity_poly.pdbx_seq_one_letter_code
_entity_poly.pdbx_strand_id
1 'polypeptide(L)'
;ATPHGLATNDWVYLSGQTTVMYSGTYQITVTATTTFTYTLLASTTSPAATPGAYQAISYTGGAFDPMLIRWADVNADIGPKPEVWKPELANTAGFLFVKEGSKIITGANVRQETLIWTDTSLSALQFLGTAEAFALQLLSSDTNIMGANAYASVNNNMYWMGTDNFFIYDGRVNVLKCPLLRYVFEDINREQAQLVYGGTNKEFNEVIWFYCSGGAAPSTVINRYIVYNYRDDIWYYGQLNRTTWVDAGINTNPLATSGGYIYSHEDGPNDGQPLGASPVAMDSYIQSAFMDIDEGEHYMVTKRVIPDVDFTASETSNPVTGATLVPAVDMAVAVTKFPGAATQT
;
A
#
# COMPACT_ATOMS: atom_id res chain seq x y z
N ALA A 1 20.79 18.82 -42.35
CA ALA A 1 19.95 18.00 -41.42
C ALA A 1 18.52 18.53 -41.46
N THR A 2 17.57 17.66 -41.45
CA THR A 2 16.14 18.01 -41.42
C THR A 2 15.78 18.58 -40.04
N PRO A 3 14.99 19.65 -39.96
CA PRO A 3 14.50 20.16 -38.66
C PRO A 3 13.75 19.07 -37.89
N HIS A 4 14.02 18.94 -36.61
CA HIS A 4 13.39 17.93 -35.75
C HIS A 4 12.00 18.32 -35.23
N GLY A 5 11.61 19.59 -35.34
CA GLY A 5 10.27 20.05 -34.93
C GLY A 5 9.99 20.02 -33.42
N LEU A 6 11.02 19.80 -32.59
CA LEU A 6 10.90 19.69 -31.15
C LEU A 6 11.10 21.04 -30.46
N ALA A 7 10.54 21.19 -29.25
CA ALA A 7 10.75 22.34 -28.37
C ALA A 7 11.58 21.95 -27.13
N THR A 8 12.18 22.93 -26.47
CA THR A 8 12.83 22.74 -25.19
C THR A 8 11.81 22.26 -24.18
N ASN A 9 12.18 21.27 -23.37
CA ASN A 9 11.37 20.49 -22.43
C ASN A 9 10.53 19.38 -23.05
N ASP A 10 10.59 19.16 -24.35
CA ASP A 10 10.03 17.94 -24.93
C ASP A 10 10.78 16.71 -24.47
N TRP A 11 10.11 15.57 -24.50
CA TRP A 11 10.72 14.28 -24.20
C TRP A 11 11.03 13.51 -25.48
N VAL A 12 12.19 12.86 -25.48
CA VAL A 12 12.62 11.98 -26.58
C VAL A 12 13.07 10.64 -26.06
N TYR A 13 12.80 9.60 -26.82
CA TYR A 13 13.40 8.30 -26.61
C TYR A 13 14.57 8.13 -27.57
N LEU A 14 15.74 7.81 -27.01
CA LEU A 14 16.96 7.58 -27.76
C LEU A 14 17.23 6.08 -27.82
N SER A 15 17.51 5.56 -29.01
CA SER A 15 17.80 4.15 -29.26
C SER A 15 18.82 3.95 -30.36
N GLY A 16 19.42 2.76 -30.42
CA GLY A 16 20.35 2.40 -31.47
C GLY A 16 21.78 2.94 -31.33
N GLN A 17 22.11 3.54 -30.17
CA GLN A 17 23.48 3.92 -29.84
C GLN A 17 24.30 2.66 -29.56
N THR A 18 25.57 2.67 -29.94
CA THR A 18 26.50 1.55 -29.63
C THR A 18 26.73 1.35 -28.14
N THR A 19 26.55 2.40 -27.34
CA THR A 19 26.66 2.36 -25.89
C THR A 19 25.27 2.48 -25.28
N VAL A 20 24.77 1.42 -24.67
CA VAL A 20 23.42 1.31 -24.05
C VAL A 20 23.14 2.44 -23.04
N MET A 21 24.18 2.99 -22.40
CA MET A 21 24.06 4.09 -21.42
C MET A 21 23.48 5.38 -22.00
N TYR A 22 23.52 5.57 -23.30
CA TYR A 22 22.93 6.74 -23.98
C TYR A 22 21.50 6.48 -24.46
N SER A 23 21.04 5.24 -24.38
CA SER A 23 19.66 4.86 -24.73
C SER A 23 18.74 5.12 -23.55
N GLY A 24 17.55 5.59 -23.82
CA GLY A 24 16.55 5.89 -22.77
C GLY A 24 15.68 7.08 -23.09
N THR A 25 14.84 7.45 -22.16
CA THR A 25 13.91 8.57 -22.27
C THR A 25 14.49 9.79 -21.53
N TYR A 26 14.65 10.89 -22.26
CA TYR A 26 15.27 12.11 -21.74
C TYR A 26 14.44 13.35 -22.08
N GLN A 27 14.40 14.29 -21.16
CA GLN A 27 13.94 15.63 -21.44
C GLN A 27 15.06 16.41 -22.15
N ILE A 28 14.73 17.12 -23.20
CA ILE A 28 15.70 17.79 -24.04
C ILE A 28 15.70 19.30 -23.86
N THR A 29 16.85 19.90 -24.17
CA THR A 29 16.99 21.34 -24.40
C THR A 29 17.35 21.56 -25.87
N VAL A 30 16.46 22.22 -26.64
CA VAL A 30 16.70 22.51 -28.02
C VAL A 30 17.72 23.65 -28.15
N THR A 31 18.83 23.38 -28.84
CA THR A 31 19.92 24.33 -29.06
C THR A 31 19.90 24.97 -30.46
N ALA A 32 19.30 24.25 -31.43
CA ALA A 32 19.05 24.76 -32.76
C ALA A 32 17.91 23.96 -33.42
N THR A 33 17.43 24.35 -34.57
CA THR A 33 16.35 23.65 -35.30
C THR A 33 16.67 22.21 -35.66
N THR A 34 17.94 21.82 -35.62
CA THR A 34 18.43 20.47 -35.98
C THR A 34 19.21 19.81 -34.87
N THR A 35 19.35 20.43 -33.69
CA THR A 35 20.15 19.88 -32.57
C THR A 35 19.46 20.14 -31.22
N PHE A 36 19.63 19.20 -30.33
CA PHE A 36 19.22 19.30 -28.94
C PHE A 36 20.26 18.63 -28.04
N THR A 37 20.22 18.95 -26.76
CA THR A 37 21.02 18.35 -25.71
C THR A 37 20.12 17.70 -24.68
N TYR A 38 20.66 16.72 -23.94
CA TYR A 38 19.99 16.07 -22.82
C TYR A 38 21.02 15.73 -21.73
N THR A 39 20.56 15.54 -20.50
CA THR A 39 21.41 15.24 -19.35
C THR A 39 21.33 13.74 -19.02
N LEU A 40 22.48 13.07 -18.95
CA LEU A 40 22.58 11.69 -18.49
C LEU A 40 22.46 11.63 -16.97
N LEU A 41 21.75 10.60 -16.47
CA LEU A 41 21.56 10.39 -15.03
C LEU A 41 22.83 9.88 -14.32
N ALA A 42 23.81 9.37 -15.07
CA ALA A 42 25.08 8.92 -14.53
C ALA A 42 26.26 9.59 -15.23
N SER A 43 27.29 9.93 -14.46
CA SER A 43 28.55 10.43 -15.01
C SER A 43 29.28 9.29 -15.74
N THR A 44 29.51 9.47 -17.03
CA THR A 44 30.26 8.52 -17.86
C THR A 44 31.59 9.12 -18.30
N THR A 45 32.67 8.38 -18.14
CA THR A 45 33.91 8.62 -18.89
C THR A 45 33.65 8.16 -20.33
N SER A 46 33.34 9.09 -21.20
CA SER A 46 32.88 8.87 -22.55
C SER A 46 33.86 8.16 -23.48
N PRO A 47 33.35 7.25 -24.33
CA PRO A 47 33.65 7.39 -25.75
C PRO A 47 32.43 7.99 -26.48
N ALA A 48 32.65 8.73 -27.55
CA ALA A 48 31.61 9.27 -28.39
C ALA A 48 30.69 8.14 -28.89
N ALA A 49 29.41 8.21 -28.52
CA ALA A 49 28.43 7.25 -29.00
C ALA A 49 28.23 7.46 -30.51
N THR A 50 28.10 6.36 -31.25
CA THR A 50 27.62 6.44 -32.62
C THR A 50 26.22 7.05 -32.60
N PRO A 51 25.88 8.01 -33.44
CA PRO A 51 24.54 8.59 -33.50
C PRO A 51 23.52 7.47 -33.66
N GLY A 52 22.54 7.42 -32.77
CA GLY A 52 21.37 6.55 -32.84
C GLY A 52 20.15 7.28 -33.40
N ALA A 53 19.06 6.58 -33.47
CA ALA A 53 17.76 7.17 -33.78
C ALA A 53 17.17 7.81 -32.52
N TYR A 54 16.42 8.89 -32.68
CA TYR A 54 15.56 9.43 -31.66
C TYR A 54 14.10 9.31 -32.09
N GLN A 55 13.23 9.11 -31.17
CA GLN A 55 11.79 9.16 -31.34
C GLN A 55 11.24 10.22 -30.40
N ALA A 56 10.56 11.19 -30.98
CA ALA A 56 9.88 12.21 -30.19
C ALA A 56 8.74 11.52 -29.40
N ILE A 57 8.80 11.62 -28.09
CA ILE A 57 7.66 11.29 -27.24
C ILE A 57 6.83 12.55 -27.18
N SER A 58 6.04 12.77 -28.21
CA SER A 58 5.10 13.88 -28.20
C SER A 58 3.97 13.54 -27.25
N TYR A 59 4.03 14.07 -26.04
CA TYR A 59 2.82 14.32 -25.27
C TYR A 59 2.07 15.44 -26.00
N THR A 60 1.35 15.07 -27.06
CA THR A 60 0.47 16.02 -27.76
C THR A 60 -0.63 16.42 -26.77
N GLY A 61 -0.51 17.57 -26.22
CA GLY A 61 -1.59 18.16 -25.47
C GLY A 61 -1.25 18.72 -24.12
N GLY A 62 -0.30 19.61 -24.02
CA GLY A 62 -0.27 20.49 -22.89
C GLY A 62 0.48 20.01 -21.65
N ALA A 63 0.38 20.81 -20.62
CA ALA A 63 0.93 20.55 -19.29
C ALA A 63 0.42 19.21 -18.73
N PHE A 64 1.21 18.58 -17.88
CA PHE A 64 0.81 17.40 -17.12
C PHE A 64 -0.55 17.65 -16.45
N ASP A 65 -1.52 16.78 -16.74
CA ASP A 65 -2.83 16.83 -16.13
C ASP A 65 -2.94 15.65 -15.12
N PRO A 66 -3.03 15.96 -13.82
CA PRO A 66 -3.08 14.95 -12.78
C PRO A 66 -4.39 14.13 -12.75
N MET A 67 -5.40 14.54 -13.56
CA MET A 67 -6.71 13.87 -13.64
C MET A 67 -6.88 13.05 -14.92
N LEU A 68 -5.84 12.98 -15.77
CA LEU A 68 -5.90 12.33 -17.07
C LEU A 68 -5.55 10.84 -16.95
N ILE A 69 -6.46 10.01 -17.45
CA ILE A 69 -6.23 8.57 -17.68
C ILE A 69 -6.02 8.36 -19.17
N ARG A 70 -5.01 7.59 -19.54
CA ARG A 70 -4.74 7.22 -20.94
C ARG A 70 -4.51 5.73 -21.06
N TRP A 71 -4.87 5.19 -22.21
CA TRP A 71 -4.56 3.81 -22.57
C TRP A 71 -4.03 3.71 -23.99
N ALA A 72 -3.20 2.73 -24.23
CA ALA A 72 -2.65 2.42 -25.53
C ALA A 72 -3.63 1.60 -26.37
N ASP A 73 -3.33 1.47 -27.66
CA ASP A 73 -4.04 0.57 -28.54
C ASP A 73 -3.88 -0.90 -28.09
N VAL A 74 -4.89 -1.72 -28.38
CA VAL A 74 -4.88 -3.15 -28.05
C VAL A 74 -3.76 -3.86 -28.84
N ASN A 75 -3.07 -4.80 -28.20
CA ASN A 75 -1.91 -5.50 -28.78
C ASN A 75 -0.73 -4.61 -29.21
N ALA A 76 -0.72 -3.34 -28.81
CA ALA A 76 0.43 -2.51 -29.03
C ALA A 76 1.61 -2.99 -28.20
N ASP A 77 2.79 -3.02 -28.83
CA ASP A 77 4.04 -3.11 -28.09
C ASP A 77 4.16 -1.84 -27.23
N ILE A 78 3.87 -1.98 -25.91
CA ILE A 78 3.78 -0.87 -24.95
C ILE A 78 5.16 -0.24 -24.66
N GLY A 79 6.07 -0.34 -25.62
CA GLY A 79 7.31 0.39 -25.60
C GLY A 79 7.07 1.92 -25.70
N PRO A 80 8.11 2.71 -25.62
CA PRO A 80 8.04 4.17 -25.72
C PRO A 80 7.74 4.62 -27.15
N LYS A 81 6.67 4.09 -27.75
CA LYS A 81 6.19 4.43 -29.08
C LYS A 81 4.99 5.37 -28.94
N PRO A 82 5.16 6.68 -29.17
CA PRO A 82 4.08 7.65 -28.96
C PRO A 82 2.85 7.39 -29.82
N GLU A 83 3.01 6.78 -30.99
CA GLU A 83 1.93 6.46 -31.90
C GLU A 83 0.89 5.50 -31.32
N VAL A 84 1.29 4.56 -30.48
CA VAL A 84 0.35 3.58 -29.90
C VAL A 84 -0.54 4.18 -28.78
N TRP A 85 -0.19 5.36 -28.29
CA TRP A 85 -0.92 6.11 -27.27
C TRP A 85 -1.76 7.26 -27.86
N LYS A 86 -1.71 7.43 -29.17
CA LYS A 86 -2.45 8.49 -29.86
C LYS A 86 -3.80 7.98 -30.32
N PRO A 87 -4.93 8.56 -29.88
CA PRO A 87 -6.25 8.18 -30.38
C PRO A 87 -6.38 8.49 -31.88
N GLU A 88 -6.75 7.48 -32.67
CA GLU A 88 -7.03 7.59 -34.09
C GLU A 88 -8.28 6.75 -34.42
N LEU A 89 -8.93 7.05 -35.55
CA LEU A 89 -10.15 6.34 -35.98
C LEU A 89 -9.95 4.83 -36.18
N ALA A 90 -8.72 4.39 -36.38
CA ALA A 90 -8.37 3.00 -36.69
C ALA A 90 -7.82 2.22 -35.48
N ASN A 91 -7.69 2.82 -34.32
CA ASN A 91 -7.15 2.19 -33.13
C ASN A 91 -8.08 2.34 -31.90
N THR A 92 -7.76 1.62 -30.82
CA THR A 92 -8.51 1.64 -29.57
C THR A 92 -7.86 2.52 -28.50
N ALA A 93 -6.75 3.20 -28.82
CA ALA A 93 -6.12 4.13 -27.90
C ALA A 93 -7.08 5.27 -27.52
N GLY A 94 -7.01 5.73 -26.29
CA GLY A 94 -7.91 6.80 -25.84
C GLY A 94 -7.47 7.44 -24.54
N PHE A 95 -8.30 8.34 -24.08
CA PHE A 95 -8.13 9.01 -22.79
C PHE A 95 -9.48 9.41 -22.17
N LEU A 96 -9.50 9.50 -20.86
CA LEU A 96 -10.61 10.03 -20.08
C LEU A 96 -10.09 10.96 -18.99
N PHE A 97 -10.91 11.90 -18.59
CA PHE A 97 -10.64 12.76 -17.43
C PHE A 97 -11.53 12.34 -16.26
N VAL A 98 -10.92 12.18 -15.10
CA VAL A 98 -11.67 12.06 -13.85
C VAL A 98 -12.21 13.45 -13.52
N LYS A 99 -13.51 13.54 -13.22
CA LYS A 99 -14.19 14.83 -13.06
C LYS A 99 -14.16 15.35 -11.63
N GLU A 100 -14.02 14.45 -10.66
CA GLU A 100 -14.08 14.74 -9.22
C GLU A 100 -12.69 14.62 -8.59
N GLY A 101 -12.25 15.66 -7.88
CA GLY A 101 -10.96 15.73 -7.23
C GLY A 101 -9.97 16.68 -7.92
N SER A 102 -8.74 16.71 -7.43
CA SER A 102 -7.66 17.55 -7.97
C SER A 102 -6.51 16.74 -8.56
N LYS A 103 -6.35 15.52 -8.14
CA LYS A 103 -5.31 14.58 -8.63
C LYS A 103 -5.72 13.13 -8.40
N ILE A 104 -5.31 12.26 -9.31
CA ILE A 104 -5.36 10.82 -9.12
C ILE A 104 -4.24 10.43 -8.15
N ILE A 105 -4.58 9.66 -7.12
CA ILE A 105 -3.63 9.15 -6.13
C ILE A 105 -3.11 7.77 -6.54
N THR A 106 -4.04 6.87 -6.90
CA THR A 106 -3.70 5.48 -7.27
C THR A 106 -4.85 4.81 -8.03
N GLY A 107 -4.56 3.64 -8.60
CA GLY A 107 -5.54 2.75 -9.19
C GLY A 107 -5.26 1.30 -8.87
N ALA A 108 -6.31 0.50 -8.68
CA ALA A 108 -6.21 -0.92 -8.38
C ALA A 108 -7.32 -1.74 -9.05
N ASN A 109 -7.00 -2.95 -9.46
CA ASN A 109 -7.96 -3.84 -10.12
C ASN A 109 -8.75 -4.65 -9.08
N VAL A 110 -10.06 -4.69 -9.27
CA VAL A 110 -10.96 -5.56 -8.51
C VAL A 110 -12.19 -5.88 -9.37
N ARG A 111 -12.73 -7.09 -9.27
CA ARG A 111 -14.01 -7.48 -9.92
C ARG A 111 -14.11 -7.17 -11.43
N GLN A 112 -13.04 -7.27 -12.20
CA GLN A 112 -13.00 -6.93 -13.63
C GLN A 112 -13.10 -5.43 -13.95
N GLU A 113 -12.95 -4.57 -12.98
CA GLU A 113 -12.86 -3.12 -13.13
C GLU A 113 -11.61 -2.59 -12.45
N THR A 114 -11.21 -1.37 -12.80
CA THR A 114 -10.10 -0.68 -12.16
C THR A 114 -10.68 0.46 -11.32
N LEU A 115 -10.52 0.36 -10.01
CA LEU A 115 -10.83 1.45 -9.09
C LEU A 115 -9.77 2.53 -9.21
N ILE A 116 -10.19 3.78 -9.28
CA ILE A 116 -9.31 4.95 -9.39
C ILE A 116 -9.68 5.92 -8.29
N TRP A 117 -8.74 6.11 -7.36
CA TRP A 117 -8.88 7.06 -6.27
C TRP A 117 -8.28 8.41 -6.66
N THR A 118 -9.04 9.44 -6.39
CA THR A 118 -8.53 10.80 -6.31
C THR A 118 -8.34 11.21 -4.85
N ASP A 119 -7.99 12.43 -4.62
CA ASP A 119 -7.92 13.03 -3.27
C ASP A 119 -9.29 13.14 -2.58
N THR A 120 -10.41 13.08 -3.32
CA THR A 120 -11.77 13.27 -2.77
C THR A 120 -12.81 12.27 -3.26
N SER A 121 -12.50 11.45 -4.25
CA SER A 121 -13.48 10.57 -4.90
C SER A 121 -12.93 9.21 -5.28
N LEU A 122 -13.85 8.28 -5.53
CA LEU A 122 -13.56 6.97 -6.11
C LEU A 122 -14.39 6.77 -7.37
N SER A 123 -13.72 6.38 -8.44
CA SER A 123 -14.34 6.01 -9.71
C SER A 123 -13.94 4.60 -10.12
N ALA A 124 -14.81 3.93 -10.89
CA ALA A 124 -14.51 2.67 -11.54
C ALA A 124 -14.29 2.89 -13.03
N LEU A 125 -13.19 2.41 -13.55
CA LEU A 125 -12.89 2.31 -14.97
C LEU A 125 -13.27 0.91 -15.43
N GLN A 126 -14.24 0.82 -16.33
CA GLN A 126 -14.78 -0.42 -16.85
C GLN A 126 -14.46 -0.56 -18.32
N PHE A 127 -14.04 -1.77 -18.75
CA PHE A 127 -13.85 -2.09 -20.14
C PHE A 127 -15.21 -2.41 -20.80
N LEU A 128 -15.57 -1.67 -21.86
CA LEU A 128 -16.85 -1.81 -22.53
C LEU A 128 -16.81 -2.78 -23.72
N GLY A 129 -15.64 -3.03 -24.29
CA GLY A 129 -15.50 -3.84 -25.51
C GLY A 129 -16.11 -3.20 -26.77
N THR A 130 -16.35 -1.90 -26.74
CA THR A 130 -16.87 -1.08 -27.84
C THR A 130 -15.78 -0.17 -28.41
N ALA A 131 -16.12 0.68 -29.37
CA ALA A 131 -15.20 1.68 -29.93
C ALA A 131 -14.66 2.65 -28.85
N GLU A 132 -15.43 2.87 -27.81
CA GLU A 132 -15.02 3.65 -26.62
C GLU A 132 -14.36 2.75 -25.58
N ALA A 133 -13.48 1.90 -25.90
CA ALA A 133 -12.80 0.90 -25.08
C ALA A 133 -13.14 0.90 -23.57
N PHE A 134 -13.13 2.06 -22.89
CA PHE A 134 -13.38 2.21 -21.45
C PHE A 134 -14.43 3.28 -21.14
N ALA A 135 -15.17 3.05 -20.07
CA ALA A 135 -16.03 4.05 -19.42
C ALA A 135 -15.57 4.29 -17.98
N LEU A 136 -15.77 5.50 -17.50
CA LEU A 136 -15.50 5.90 -16.13
C LEU A 136 -16.82 6.16 -15.42
N GLN A 137 -17.08 5.45 -14.33
CA GLN A 137 -18.24 5.61 -13.48
C GLN A 137 -17.81 6.15 -12.11
N LEU A 138 -18.40 7.25 -11.67
CA LEU A 138 -18.23 7.73 -10.30
C LEU A 138 -18.96 6.80 -9.33
N LEU A 139 -18.24 6.25 -8.37
CA LEU A 139 -18.78 5.37 -7.32
C LEU A 139 -19.10 6.14 -6.03
N SER A 140 -18.23 7.09 -5.66
CA SER A 140 -18.41 7.94 -4.48
C SER A 140 -17.66 9.26 -4.67
N SER A 141 -18.31 10.37 -4.28
CA SER A 141 -17.72 11.70 -4.25
C SER A 141 -17.24 12.13 -2.86
N ASP A 142 -17.39 11.27 -1.87
CA ASP A 142 -17.04 11.53 -0.47
C ASP A 142 -16.22 10.35 0.08
N THR A 143 -15.13 10.09 -0.58
CA THR A 143 -14.15 9.08 -0.15
C THR A 143 -12.76 9.45 -0.63
N ASN A 144 -11.78 9.10 0.15
CA ASN A 144 -10.38 9.38 -0.13
C ASN A 144 -9.53 8.16 0.24
N ILE A 145 -8.27 8.19 -0.13
CA ILE A 145 -7.29 7.19 0.27
C ILE A 145 -6.09 7.87 0.93
N MET A 146 -5.58 7.30 2.02
CA MET A 146 -4.49 7.86 2.81
C MET A 146 -3.19 7.98 2.00
N GLY A 147 -2.88 6.98 1.22
CA GLY A 147 -1.69 6.92 0.36
C GLY A 147 -1.87 5.95 -0.79
N ALA A 148 -0.95 5.97 -1.73
CA ALA A 148 -1.06 5.18 -2.95
C ALA A 148 -1.12 3.66 -2.73
N ASN A 149 -0.63 3.17 -1.61
CA ASN A 149 -0.60 1.76 -1.25
C ASN A 149 -1.50 1.40 -0.05
N ALA A 150 -2.35 2.31 0.40
CA ALA A 150 -3.19 2.14 1.59
C ALA A 150 -4.41 1.23 1.36
N TYR A 151 -4.33 0.30 0.43
CA TYR A 151 -5.42 -0.63 0.08
C TYR A 151 -4.94 -2.09 0.05
N ALA A 152 -5.89 -3.00 0.20
CA ALA A 152 -5.68 -4.43 0.02
C ALA A 152 -6.91 -5.09 -0.59
N SER A 153 -6.69 -6.07 -1.46
CA SER A 153 -7.77 -6.81 -2.14
C SER A 153 -7.80 -8.25 -1.68
N VAL A 154 -8.97 -8.69 -1.23
CA VAL A 154 -9.23 -10.08 -0.85
C VAL A 154 -10.68 -10.45 -1.16
N ASN A 155 -10.90 -11.68 -1.64
CA ASN A 155 -12.23 -12.23 -1.94
C ASN A 155 -13.08 -11.34 -2.86
N ASN A 156 -12.47 -10.74 -3.88
CA ASN A 156 -13.09 -9.78 -4.80
C ASN A 156 -13.63 -8.50 -4.12
N ASN A 157 -13.23 -8.22 -2.91
CA ASN A 157 -13.50 -6.96 -2.23
C ASN A 157 -12.22 -6.14 -2.15
N MET A 158 -12.38 -4.81 -2.15
CA MET A 158 -11.28 -3.88 -1.93
C MET A 158 -11.49 -3.19 -0.59
N TYR A 159 -10.47 -3.22 0.24
CA TYR A 159 -10.43 -2.54 1.53
C TYR A 159 -9.38 -1.44 1.48
N TRP A 160 -9.66 -0.27 2.01
CA TRP A 160 -8.65 0.79 2.08
C TRP A 160 -8.80 1.68 3.30
N MET A 161 -7.69 2.28 3.67
CA MET A 161 -7.59 3.29 4.71
C MET A 161 -7.70 4.67 4.07
N GLY A 162 -8.73 5.41 4.42
CA GLY A 162 -8.89 6.81 4.09
C GLY A 162 -8.17 7.72 5.07
N THR A 163 -8.42 9.02 4.99
CA THR A 163 -7.79 10.02 5.89
C THR A 163 -8.41 10.07 7.28
N ASP A 164 -9.60 9.51 7.45
CA ASP A 164 -10.41 9.56 8.67
C ASP A 164 -11.28 8.33 8.91
N ASN A 165 -11.40 7.44 7.93
CA ASN A 165 -12.21 6.23 8.00
C ASN A 165 -11.55 5.07 7.25
N PHE A 166 -12.02 3.86 7.53
CA PHE A 166 -11.78 2.69 6.70
C PHE A 166 -12.99 2.42 5.81
N PHE A 167 -12.72 1.92 4.63
CA PHE A 167 -13.74 1.69 3.62
C PHE A 167 -13.63 0.29 3.03
N ILE A 168 -14.75 -0.19 2.49
CA ILE A 168 -14.85 -1.41 1.71
C ILE A 168 -15.61 -1.12 0.41
N TYR A 169 -15.16 -1.75 -0.67
CA TYR A 169 -15.88 -1.89 -1.91
C TYR A 169 -16.18 -3.36 -2.18
N ASP A 170 -17.45 -3.71 -2.11
CA ASP A 170 -18.00 -5.04 -2.37
C ASP A 170 -18.95 -5.06 -3.59
N GLY A 171 -18.90 -4.02 -4.42
CA GLY A 171 -19.83 -3.61 -5.47
C GLY A 171 -20.49 -2.28 -5.13
N ARG A 172 -20.34 -1.82 -3.87
CA ARG A 172 -20.71 -0.48 -3.39
C ARG A 172 -19.65 0.02 -2.43
N VAL A 173 -19.51 1.33 -2.33
CA VAL A 173 -18.62 1.95 -1.35
C VAL A 173 -19.36 2.04 -0.02
N ASN A 174 -18.80 1.41 1.00
CA ASN A 174 -19.32 1.44 2.36
C ASN A 174 -18.19 1.84 3.33
N VAL A 175 -18.56 2.56 4.39
CA VAL A 175 -17.66 2.81 5.51
C VAL A 175 -17.57 1.53 6.34
N LEU A 176 -16.35 1.09 6.60
CA LEU A 176 -16.06 -0.06 7.45
C LEU A 176 -15.98 0.40 8.90
N LYS A 177 -16.91 -0.06 9.73
CA LYS A 177 -16.97 0.35 11.14
C LYS A 177 -15.74 -0.15 11.91
N CYS A 178 -15.03 0.76 12.52
CA CYS A 178 -13.84 0.45 13.31
C CYS A 178 -13.99 1.03 14.72
N PRO A 179 -14.06 0.21 15.77
CA PRO A 179 -14.12 0.69 17.16
C PRO A 179 -12.81 1.37 17.59
N LEU A 180 -11.70 1.10 16.89
CA LEU A 180 -10.38 1.69 17.14
C LEU A 180 -10.11 2.94 16.27
N LEU A 181 -11.14 3.47 15.60
CA LEU A 181 -11.01 4.58 14.64
C LEU A 181 -10.27 5.77 15.26
N ARG A 182 -10.76 6.21 16.42
CA ARG A 182 -10.17 7.34 17.14
C ARG A 182 -8.71 7.10 17.51
N TYR A 183 -8.42 5.93 18.06
CA TYR A 183 -7.05 5.54 18.44
C TYR A 183 -6.08 5.65 17.27
N VAL A 184 -6.44 5.10 16.09
CA VAL A 184 -5.57 5.08 14.92
C VAL A 184 -5.37 6.48 14.35
N PHE A 185 -6.46 7.24 14.12
CA PHE A 185 -6.38 8.55 13.46
C PHE A 185 -5.89 9.69 14.35
N GLU A 186 -5.87 9.50 15.68
CA GLU A 186 -5.16 10.39 16.61
C GLU A 186 -3.66 10.06 16.71
N ASP A 187 -3.27 8.77 16.52
CA ASP A 187 -1.88 8.31 16.58
C ASP A 187 -1.13 8.47 15.25
N ILE A 188 -1.81 8.49 14.10
CA ILE A 188 -1.13 8.47 12.80
C ILE A 188 -0.34 9.73 12.50
N ASN A 189 0.90 9.56 12.01
CA ASN A 189 1.69 10.65 11.45
C ASN A 189 1.23 10.99 10.03
N ARG A 190 0.43 12.05 9.89
CA ARG A 190 -0.15 12.48 8.61
C ARG A 190 0.90 13.00 7.61
N GLU A 191 2.06 13.46 8.08
CA GLU A 191 3.16 13.88 7.21
C GLU A 191 3.78 12.70 6.46
N GLN A 192 3.60 11.47 6.98
CA GLN A 192 4.05 10.24 6.38
C GLN A 192 2.90 9.39 5.80
N ALA A 193 1.78 10.01 5.47
CA ALA A 193 0.59 9.33 4.94
C ALA A 193 0.89 8.49 3.68
N GLN A 194 1.84 8.92 2.85
CA GLN A 194 2.26 8.21 1.65
C GLN A 194 2.95 6.86 1.94
N LEU A 195 3.42 6.63 3.17
CA LEU A 195 4.04 5.36 3.58
C LEU A 195 3.03 4.32 4.04
N VAL A 196 1.77 4.72 4.23
CA VAL A 196 0.73 3.77 4.63
C VAL A 196 0.59 2.68 3.57
N TYR A 197 0.65 1.45 4.03
CA TYR A 197 0.64 0.27 3.16
C TYR A 197 -0.41 -0.74 3.64
N GLY A 198 -1.24 -1.22 2.71
CA GLY A 198 -2.22 -2.28 2.96
C GLY A 198 -1.71 -3.64 2.51
N GLY A 199 -2.01 -4.67 3.26
CA GLY A 199 -1.69 -6.05 2.94
C GLY A 199 -2.78 -7.01 3.39
N THR A 200 -2.67 -8.28 3.00
CA THR A 200 -3.59 -9.35 3.40
C THR A 200 -2.82 -10.48 4.06
N ASN A 201 -3.46 -11.12 5.04
CA ASN A 201 -3.06 -12.42 5.56
C ASN A 201 -4.27 -13.35 5.44
N LYS A 202 -4.35 -14.07 4.34
CA LYS A 202 -5.55 -14.85 3.99
C LYS A 202 -5.73 -16.07 4.88
N GLU A 203 -4.66 -16.60 5.43
CA GLU A 203 -4.71 -17.75 6.34
C GLU A 203 -5.55 -17.41 7.57
N PHE A 204 -5.39 -16.19 8.09
CA PHE A 204 -6.13 -15.71 9.27
C PHE A 204 -7.34 -14.83 8.93
N ASN A 205 -7.69 -14.67 7.65
CA ASN A 205 -8.79 -13.84 7.17
C ASN A 205 -8.62 -12.35 7.52
N GLU A 206 -7.44 -11.81 7.29
CA GLU A 206 -7.06 -10.49 7.75
C GLU A 206 -6.71 -9.53 6.62
N VAL A 207 -7.05 -8.26 6.84
CA VAL A 207 -6.53 -7.11 6.12
C VAL A 207 -5.73 -6.27 7.11
N ILE A 208 -4.50 -5.93 6.74
CA ILE A 208 -3.53 -5.26 7.61
C ILE A 208 -3.17 -3.91 6.99
N TRP A 209 -3.14 -2.85 7.79
CA TRP A 209 -2.59 -1.56 7.38
C TRP A 209 -1.42 -1.20 8.29
N PHE A 210 -0.28 -0.95 7.67
CA PHE A 210 0.94 -0.48 8.33
C PHE A 210 1.04 1.03 8.21
N TYR A 211 1.40 1.72 9.31
CA TYR A 211 1.48 3.17 9.33
C TYR A 211 2.57 3.69 10.28
N CYS A 212 2.91 4.97 10.15
CA CYS A 212 3.83 5.65 11.04
C CYS A 212 3.07 6.28 12.19
N SER A 213 3.52 6.05 13.44
CA SER A 213 2.92 6.70 14.61
C SER A 213 3.23 8.20 14.66
N GLY A 214 2.29 8.98 15.16
CA GLY A 214 2.42 10.39 15.47
C GLY A 214 2.83 10.63 16.93
N GLY A 215 2.08 11.49 17.61
CA GLY A 215 2.33 11.82 19.02
C GLY A 215 3.47 12.80 19.25
N ALA A 216 4.06 12.79 20.45
CA ALA A 216 5.10 13.74 20.84
C ALA A 216 6.44 13.56 20.11
N ALA A 217 6.71 12.36 19.59
CA ALA A 217 7.88 12.02 18.79
C ALA A 217 7.41 11.26 17.53
N PRO A 218 6.97 11.97 16.47
CA PRO A 218 6.44 11.34 15.29
C PRO A 218 7.46 10.44 14.59
N SER A 219 7.04 9.23 14.23
CA SER A 219 7.88 8.31 13.48
C SER A 219 7.90 8.68 12.00
N THR A 220 9.08 8.61 11.39
CA THR A 220 9.28 8.75 9.94
C THR A 220 9.37 7.39 9.23
N VAL A 221 9.29 6.30 9.98
CA VAL A 221 9.28 4.93 9.48
C VAL A 221 8.04 4.20 10.02
N ILE A 222 7.57 3.22 9.29
CA ILE A 222 6.44 2.39 9.71
C ILE A 222 6.82 1.64 10.99
N ASN A 223 5.98 1.76 12.02
CA ASN A 223 6.18 1.15 13.33
C ASN A 223 4.89 0.68 14.00
N ARG A 224 3.75 0.87 13.36
CA ARG A 224 2.42 0.49 13.82
C ARG A 224 1.69 -0.29 12.76
N TYR A 225 0.75 -1.10 13.18
CA TYR A 225 -0.23 -1.73 12.29
C TYR A 225 -1.61 -1.79 12.96
N ILE A 226 -2.63 -1.86 12.11
CA ILE A 226 -3.99 -2.19 12.47
C ILE A 226 -4.48 -3.29 11.57
N VAL A 227 -5.23 -4.23 12.12
CA VAL A 227 -5.77 -5.39 11.44
C VAL A 227 -7.29 -5.41 11.55
N TYR A 228 -7.92 -5.77 10.46
CA TYR A 228 -9.32 -6.13 10.39
C TYR A 228 -9.46 -7.60 9.99
N ASN A 229 -10.00 -8.42 10.88
CA ASN A 229 -10.42 -9.77 10.53
C ASN A 229 -11.80 -9.69 9.88
N TYR A 230 -11.84 -9.93 8.55
CA TYR A 230 -13.05 -9.78 7.75
C TYR A 230 -14.05 -10.94 7.90
N ARG A 231 -13.67 -12.03 8.56
CA ARG A 231 -14.53 -13.17 8.86
C ARG A 231 -15.30 -12.97 10.16
N ASP A 232 -14.58 -12.52 11.20
CA ASP A 232 -15.12 -12.44 12.55
C ASP A 232 -15.53 -11.02 12.95
N ASP A 233 -15.32 -10.03 12.04
CA ASP A 233 -15.59 -8.60 12.24
C ASP A 233 -14.89 -8.03 13.49
N ILE A 234 -13.60 -8.40 13.66
CA ILE A 234 -12.80 -8.02 14.80
C ILE A 234 -11.65 -7.13 14.36
N TRP A 235 -11.37 -6.11 15.18
CA TRP A 235 -10.25 -5.21 14.99
C TRP A 235 -9.23 -5.35 16.11
N TYR A 236 -7.95 -5.32 15.76
CA TYR A 236 -6.85 -5.24 16.70
C TYR A 236 -5.66 -4.50 16.09
N TYR A 237 -4.72 -4.13 16.93
CA TYR A 237 -3.56 -3.33 16.53
C TYR A 237 -2.33 -3.76 17.28
N GLY A 238 -1.16 -3.33 16.78
CA GLY A 238 0.10 -3.59 17.45
C GLY A 238 1.23 -2.74 16.89
N GLN A 239 2.44 -3.11 17.28
CA GLN A 239 3.67 -2.46 16.88
C GLN A 239 4.50 -3.44 16.07
N LEU A 240 4.84 -3.05 14.85
CA LEU A 240 5.68 -3.85 13.98
C LEU A 240 6.31 -2.94 12.92
N ASN A 241 7.61 -3.03 12.78
CA ASN A 241 8.33 -2.29 11.74
C ASN A 241 8.42 -3.15 10.48
N ARG A 242 7.49 -2.93 9.55
CA ARG A 242 7.50 -3.58 8.23
C ARG A 242 7.12 -2.57 7.16
N THR A 243 7.96 -2.46 6.16
CA THR A 243 7.78 -1.47 5.07
C THR A 243 6.96 -1.99 3.92
N THR A 244 6.91 -3.30 3.74
CA THR A 244 6.09 -3.98 2.73
C THR A 244 5.57 -5.28 3.32
N TRP A 245 4.50 -5.81 2.71
CA TRP A 245 3.91 -7.09 3.07
C TRP A 245 3.44 -7.82 1.82
N VAL A 246 3.76 -9.09 1.72
CA VAL A 246 3.28 -9.98 0.66
C VAL A 246 2.69 -11.21 1.32
N ASP A 247 1.42 -11.48 1.03
CA ASP A 247 0.71 -12.67 1.50
C ASP A 247 1.37 -13.97 1.04
N ALA A 248 1.09 -15.06 1.71
CA ALA A 248 1.70 -16.36 1.47
C ALA A 248 1.72 -16.79 -0.02
N GLY A 249 0.63 -16.73 -0.75
CA GLY A 249 0.59 -17.00 -2.20
C GLY A 249 1.31 -18.30 -2.61
N ILE A 250 2.39 -18.16 -3.38
CA ILE A 250 3.28 -19.27 -3.75
C ILE A 250 4.32 -19.58 -2.68
N ASN A 251 4.53 -18.70 -1.73
CA ASN A 251 5.39 -18.94 -0.58
C ASN A 251 4.59 -19.67 0.50
N THR A 252 5.25 -20.41 1.35
CA THR A 252 4.59 -21.09 2.47
C THR A 252 4.03 -20.08 3.47
N ASN A 253 4.77 -18.99 3.71
CA ASN A 253 4.48 -18.00 4.73
C ASN A 253 4.44 -16.59 4.13
N PRO A 254 3.75 -15.63 4.74
CA PRO A 254 3.83 -14.24 4.36
C PRO A 254 5.25 -13.69 4.50
N LEU A 255 5.62 -12.79 3.60
CA LEU A 255 6.93 -12.14 3.60
C LEU A 255 6.77 -10.63 3.81
N ALA A 256 7.66 -10.07 4.61
CA ALA A 256 7.73 -8.63 4.82
C ALA A 256 9.16 -8.12 4.88
N THR A 257 9.37 -6.83 4.66
CA THR A 257 10.70 -6.23 4.67
C THR A 257 10.87 -5.20 5.78
N SER A 258 12.04 -5.15 6.38
CA SER A 258 12.45 -4.11 7.30
C SER A 258 13.96 -4.05 7.43
N GLY A 259 14.53 -2.84 7.53
CA GLY A 259 15.96 -2.65 7.83
C GLY A 259 16.93 -3.33 6.85
N GLY A 260 16.52 -3.57 5.60
CA GLY A 260 17.33 -4.26 4.60
C GLY A 260 17.23 -5.79 4.64
N TYR A 261 16.35 -6.35 5.47
CA TYR A 261 16.09 -7.79 5.57
C TYR A 261 14.71 -8.13 5.07
N ILE A 262 14.54 -9.39 4.65
CA ILE A 262 13.24 -10.03 4.38
C ILE A 262 12.94 -10.96 5.55
N TYR A 263 11.75 -10.81 6.12
CA TYR A 263 11.26 -11.62 7.23
C TYR A 263 10.18 -12.56 6.73
N SER A 264 10.27 -13.84 7.14
CA SER A 264 9.16 -14.79 7.07
C SER A 264 8.26 -14.55 8.28
N HIS A 265 6.98 -14.42 8.05
CA HIS A 265 5.96 -14.28 9.10
C HIS A 265 5.20 -15.59 9.25
N GLU A 266 4.51 -15.76 10.37
CA GLU A 266 3.77 -16.98 10.72
C GLU A 266 4.67 -18.23 10.71
N ASP A 267 5.93 -18.08 11.09
CA ASP A 267 6.95 -19.12 11.06
C ASP A 267 7.48 -19.44 12.47
N GLY A 268 6.58 -19.98 13.29
CA GLY A 268 6.90 -20.47 14.64
C GLY A 268 6.88 -19.39 15.75
N PRO A 269 7.34 -19.75 16.98
CA PRO A 269 7.14 -18.94 18.19
C PRO A 269 8.27 -17.95 18.46
N ASN A 270 9.24 -17.79 17.57
CA ASN A 270 10.40 -16.94 17.81
C ASN A 270 10.28 -15.61 17.06
N ASP A 271 10.71 -14.54 17.73
CA ASP A 271 10.84 -13.22 17.09
C ASP A 271 11.90 -13.25 16.00
N GLY A 272 11.63 -12.51 14.92
CA GLY A 272 12.47 -12.43 13.72
C GLY A 272 13.83 -11.82 13.97
N GLN A 273 14.78 -12.65 14.33
CA GLN A 273 16.18 -12.28 14.51
C GLN A 273 16.94 -12.29 13.16
N PRO A 274 17.97 -11.45 13.00
CA PRO A 274 18.87 -11.55 11.86
C PRO A 274 19.45 -12.95 11.71
N LEU A 275 19.69 -13.37 10.48
CA LEU A 275 20.30 -14.67 10.18
C LEU A 275 21.57 -14.88 11.00
N GLY A 276 21.63 -15.99 11.74
CA GLY A 276 22.77 -16.36 12.58
C GLY A 276 22.71 -15.85 14.03
N ALA A 277 21.69 -15.07 14.39
CA ALA A 277 21.43 -14.73 15.79
C ALA A 277 20.72 -15.88 16.52
N SER A 278 20.84 -15.92 17.85
CA SER A 278 20.08 -16.90 18.66
C SER A 278 18.60 -16.55 18.62
N PRO A 279 17.71 -17.54 18.44
CA PRO A 279 16.27 -17.33 18.49
C PRO A 279 15.85 -16.70 19.83
N VAL A 280 14.95 -15.71 19.77
CA VAL A 280 14.33 -15.10 20.94
C VAL A 280 12.86 -15.40 20.90
N ALA A 281 12.30 -15.89 22.00
CA ALA A 281 10.86 -16.16 22.09
C ALA A 281 10.06 -14.87 21.87
N MET A 282 8.99 -14.98 21.08
CA MET A 282 8.08 -13.88 20.83
C MET A 282 7.26 -13.58 22.10
N ASP A 283 7.19 -12.32 22.50
CA ASP A 283 6.32 -11.88 23.58
C ASP A 283 4.88 -11.74 23.07
N SER A 284 4.04 -12.70 23.40
CA SER A 284 2.65 -12.79 22.95
C SER A 284 1.69 -12.47 24.06
N TYR A 285 0.84 -11.46 23.89
CA TYR A 285 -0.16 -11.09 24.88
C TYR A 285 -1.48 -10.65 24.25
N ILE A 286 -2.55 -10.78 25.01
CA ILE A 286 -3.86 -10.22 24.70
C ILE A 286 -4.27 -9.32 25.86
N GLN A 287 -4.68 -8.12 25.53
CA GLN A 287 -5.23 -7.17 26.50
C GLN A 287 -6.63 -6.74 26.06
N SER A 288 -7.63 -6.95 26.90
CA SER A 288 -8.97 -6.44 26.66
C SER A 288 -9.05 -4.93 26.95
N ALA A 289 -10.06 -4.27 26.39
CA ALA A 289 -10.45 -2.96 26.91
C ALA A 289 -10.92 -3.06 28.37
N PHE A 290 -10.96 -1.92 29.08
CA PHE A 290 -11.60 -1.87 30.38
C PHE A 290 -13.08 -2.19 30.24
N MET A 291 -13.59 -3.03 31.15
CA MET A 291 -14.99 -3.38 31.24
C MET A 291 -15.57 -2.70 32.46
N ASP A 292 -16.64 -1.99 32.28
CA ASP A 292 -17.43 -1.37 33.34
C ASP A 292 -18.84 -1.94 33.35
N ILE A 293 -19.55 -1.71 34.44
CA ILE A 293 -21.00 -2.03 34.55
C ILE A 293 -21.76 -0.75 34.38
N ASP A 294 -22.70 -0.76 33.45
CA ASP A 294 -23.40 0.43 32.94
C ASP A 294 -22.40 1.48 32.42
N GLU A 295 -22.49 2.71 32.79
CA GLU A 295 -21.56 3.78 32.38
C GLU A 295 -20.44 4.03 33.40
N GLY A 296 -20.06 3.02 34.20
CA GLY A 296 -18.99 3.11 35.20
C GLY A 296 -19.48 3.69 36.53
N GLU A 297 -20.78 3.75 36.75
CA GLU A 297 -21.40 4.23 37.99
C GLU A 297 -21.38 3.20 39.14
N HIS A 298 -21.07 1.93 38.79
CA HIS A 298 -21.09 0.85 39.75
C HIS A 298 -19.69 0.26 39.99
N TYR A 299 -19.44 -0.11 41.23
CA TYR A 299 -18.23 -0.86 41.58
C TYR A 299 -18.40 -2.34 41.23
N MET A 300 -17.48 -2.89 40.47
CA MET A 300 -17.40 -4.32 40.19
C MET A 300 -16.50 -5.03 41.22
N VAL A 301 -16.99 -6.09 41.81
CA VAL A 301 -16.21 -6.98 42.67
C VAL A 301 -16.00 -8.29 41.97
N THR A 302 -14.81 -8.53 41.48
CA THR A 302 -14.44 -9.81 40.85
C THR A 302 -14.14 -10.82 41.96
N LYS A 303 -14.99 -11.83 42.11
CA LYS A 303 -14.81 -12.93 43.09
C LYS A 303 -14.00 -14.08 42.54
N ARG A 304 -14.00 -14.25 41.21
CA ARG A 304 -13.33 -15.39 40.57
C ARG A 304 -13.08 -15.07 39.09
N VAL A 305 -11.89 -15.39 38.63
CA VAL A 305 -11.53 -15.44 37.20
C VAL A 305 -11.18 -16.87 36.86
N ILE A 306 -11.76 -17.41 35.81
CA ILE A 306 -11.46 -18.75 35.30
C ILE A 306 -10.92 -18.53 33.89
N PRO A 307 -9.62 -18.72 33.68
CA PRO A 307 -9.09 -18.68 32.32
C PRO A 307 -9.59 -19.88 31.52
N ASP A 308 -10.06 -19.60 30.30
CA ASP A 308 -10.35 -20.64 29.31
C ASP A 308 -9.14 -20.72 28.36
N VAL A 309 -8.19 -21.56 28.75
CA VAL A 309 -6.91 -21.72 28.05
C VAL A 309 -6.71 -23.21 27.74
N ASP A 310 -6.43 -23.50 26.46
CA ASP A 310 -6.08 -24.82 26.00
C ASP A 310 -4.58 -24.90 25.65
N PHE A 311 -3.89 -25.84 26.24
CA PHE A 311 -2.47 -26.12 25.99
C PHE A 311 -2.24 -27.33 25.09
N THR A 312 -3.27 -27.89 24.49
CA THR A 312 -3.19 -29.20 23.75
C THR A 312 -2.20 -29.12 22.57
N ALA A 313 -2.07 -27.97 21.94
CA ALA A 313 -1.15 -27.73 20.82
C ALA A 313 0.19 -27.08 21.25
N SER A 314 0.43 -26.92 22.55
CA SER A 314 1.64 -26.25 23.01
C SER A 314 2.85 -27.21 22.96
N GLU A 315 4.01 -26.66 22.62
CA GLU A 315 5.26 -27.42 22.66
C GLU A 315 5.65 -27.75 24.09
N THR A 316 5.97 -29.04 24.33
CA THR A 316 6.40 -29.53 25.63
C THR A 316 7.91 -29.72 25.73
N SER A 317 8.65 -29.42 24.66
CA SER A 317 10.11 -29.50 24.63
C SER A 317 10.69 -28.33 23.84
N ASN A 318 11.78 -27.79 24.31
CA ASN A 318 12.52 -26.76 23.56
C ASN A 318 13.18 -27.42 22.32
N PRO A 319 12.87 -27.00 21.10
CA PRO A 319 13.37 -27.64 19.89
C PRO A 319 14.89 -27.52 19.70
N VAL A 320 15.54 -26.57 20.38
CA VAL A 320 16.99 -26.31 20.29
C VAL A 320 17.74 -27.05 21.40
N THR A 321 17.24 -27.05 22.63
CA THR A 321 17.96 -27.58 23.79
C THR A 321 17.45 -28.94 24.23
N GLY A 322 16.27 -29.40 23.77
CA GLY A 322 15.60 -30.62 24.23
C GLY A 322 15.06 -30.55 25.68
N ALA A 323 15.17 -29.37 26.32
CA ALA A 323 14.67 -29.18 27.67
C ALA A 323 13.13 -29.27 27.72
N THR A 324 12.60 -29.90 28.77
CA THR A 324 11.15 -29.97 29.00
C THR A 324 10.60 -28.56 29.24
N LEU A 325 9.58 -28.18 28.49
CA LEU A 325 8.83 -26.92 28.66
C LEU A 325 7.49 -27.25 29.33
N VAL A 326 7.10 -26.40 30.27
CA VAL A 326 5.75 -26.45 30.85
C VAL A 326 5.01 -25.24 30.28
N PRO A 327 3.99 -25.44 29.41
CA PRO A 327 3.19 -24.32 28.92
C PRO A 327 2.57 -23.57 30.08
N ALA A 328 2.66 -22.25 30.05
CA ALA A 328 2.13 -21.37 31.07
C ALA A 328 1.58 -20.09 30.47
N VAL A 329 0.57 -19.54 31.11
CA VAL A 329 0.00 -18.22 30.79
C VAL A 329 -0.03 -17.38 32.06
N ASP A 330 0.58 -16.23 32.02
CA ASP A 330 0.48 -15.23 33.07
C ASP A 330 -0.76 -14.38 32.88
N MET A 331 -1.60 -14.28 33.91
CA MET A 331 -2.79 -13.47 33.87
C MET A 331 -2.66 -12.28 34.83
N ALA A 332 -2.74 -11.08 34.29
CA ALA A 332 -2.82 -9.85 35.07
C ALA A 332 -4.23 -9.26 35.00
N VAL A 333 -4.79 -8.88 36.14
CA VAL A 333 -6.06 -8.16 36.21
C VAL A 333 -5.79 -6.72 36.61
N ALA A 334 -5.98 -5.82 35.66
CA ALA A 334 -5.81 -4.39 35.87
C ALA A 334 -7.14 -3.76 36.30
N VAL A 335 -7.13 -2.99 37.36
CA VAL A 335 -8.34 -2.30 37.89
C VAL A 335 -8.14 -0.79 37.99
N THR A 336 -9.20 -0.04 37.76
CA THR A 336 -9.25 1.40 38.01
C THR A 336 -10.34 1.72 39.05
N LYS A 337 -10.14 2.71 39.86
CA LYS A 337 -11.14 3.10 40.90
C LYS A 337 -12.30 3.88 40.29
N PHE A 338 -12.08 4.58 39.21
CA PHE A 338 -13.08 5.33 38.45
C PHE A 338 -12.54 5.56 37.03
N PRO A 339 -13.38 5.84 36.03
CA PRO A 339 -12.94 6.13 34.68
C PRO A 339 -11.88 7.22 34.62
N GLY A 340 -10.74 6.96 34.00
CA GLY A 340 -9.60 7.87 33.92
C GLY A 340 -8.64 7.86 35.15
N ALA A 341 -8.87 7.03 36.14
CA ALA A 341 -7.93 6.84 37.25
C ALA A 341 -6.71 6.00 36.78
N ALA A 342 -5.60 6.15 37.53
CA ALA A 342 -4.42 5.31 37.31
C ALA A 342 -4.75 3.84 37.53
N THR A 343 -4.27 3.00 36.64
CA THR A 343 -4.43 1.54 36.71
C THR A 343 -3.65 0.97 37.89
N GLN A 344 -4.25 0.01 38.57
CA GLN A 344 -3.63 -0.82 39.62
C GLN A 344 -3.64 -2.26 39.11
N THR A 345 -2.50 -2.93 39.09
CA THR A 345 -2.32 -4.35 38.77
C THR A 345 -2.08 -5.18 39.99
#